data_d33345e74160833cb10045ba435705a7
#
_entry.id   d33345e74160833cb10045ba435705a7
#
_cell.length_a   1.000
_cell.length_b   1.000
_cell.length_c   1.000
_cell.angle_alpha   90.00
_cell.angle_beta   90.00
_cell.angle_gamma   90.00
#
_symmetry.space_group_name_H-M   'P 1'
#
loop_
_entity.id
_entity.type
_entity.pdbx_description
1 polymer ?
#
loop_
_entity_poly.entity_id
_entity_poly.type
_entity_poly.pdbx_seq_one_letter_code
_entity_poly.pdbx_strand_id
1 'polypeptide(L)'
;MKLSQGQVMTTSKGYIFDIKRFATHDGKGIRTTVFFKGCPLSCKWCQNPEGLSYLPQVLYMESKCMHCLSCVHASKQGGVKCVNHKISVSRNAREDWDAICDVCPTLALSMDAKEYTVEKCVHEILKDEIFFKREGGVTFSGGEPFLQSDFLIDLLKACKEKGIHTAIETSLYTD
;
A
#
# COMPACT_ATOMS: atom_id res chain seq x y z
N MET A 1 -2.04 -28.55 32.67
CA MET A 1 -1.04 -27.45 32.57
C MET A 1 -1.19 -26.86 31.15
N LYS A 2 -1.94 -25.76 31.01
CA LYS A 2 -2.15 -25.10 29.72
C LYS A 2 -0.97 -24.18 29.50
N LEU A 3 -0.15 -24.50 28.50
CA LEU A 3 0.87 -23.59 27.98
C LEU A 3 0.15 -22.39 27.34
N SER A 4 0.32 -21.22 27.92
CA SER A 4 -0.06 -19.96 27.32
C SER A 4 0.79 -19.76 26.06
N GLN A 5 0.18 -19.89 24.89
CA GLN A 5 0.81 -19.48 23.64
C GLN A 5 1.00 -17.95 23.70
N GLY A 6 2.24 -17.54 23.95
CA GLY A 6 2.63 -16.14 23.82
C GLY A 6 2.34 -15.70 22.39
N GLN A 7 1.51 -14.68 22.24
CA GLN A 7 1.36 -13.98 20.98
C GLN A 7 2.74 -13.45 20.57
N VAL A 8 3.35 -14.07 19.57
CA VAL A 8 4.53 -13.50 18.91
C VAL A 8 4.04 -12.24 18.22
N MET A 9 4.34 -11.09 18.80
CA MET A 9 4.10 -9.81 18.16
C MET A 9 4.99 -9.77 16.92
N THR A 10 4.40 -9.97 15.73
CA THR A 10 5.11 -9.87 14.47
C THR A 10 5.43 -8.39 14.24
N THR A 11 6.70 -8.08 14.14
CA THR A 11 7.19 -6.70 13.96
C THR A 11 7.36 -6.34 12.49
N SER A 12 7.07 -7.26 11.57
CA SER A 12 7.24 -7.03 10.15
C SER A 12 6.29 -5.96 9.63
N LYS A 13 6.81 -5.14 8.73
CA LYS A 13 6.10 -4.05 8.07
C LYS A 13 6.29 -4.16 6.56
N GLY A 14 5.32 -3.62 5.83
CA GLY A 14 5.40 -3.58 4.38
C GLY A 14 4.72 -2.37 3.78
N TYR A 15 5.09 -2.06 2.54
CA TYR A 15 4.51 -0.98 1.77
C TYR A 15 3.37 -1.51 0.91
N ILE A 16 2.19 -0.92 1.07
CA ILE A 16 0.97 -1.22 0.33
C ILE A 16 0.54 0.06 -0.38
N PHE A 17 0.23 -0.03 -1.69
CA PHE A 17 -0.22 1.12 -2.44
C PHE A 17 -1.75 1.19 -2.57
N ASP A 18 -2.46 0.03 -2.48
CA ASP A 18 -3.92 0.01 -2.49
C ASP A 18 -4.49 -1.19 -1.73
N ILE A 19 -5.71 -1.04 -1.22
CA ILE A 19 -6.53 -2.12 -0.66
C ILE A 19 -7.90 -2.03 -1.31
N LYS A 20 -8.11 -2.85 -2.34
CA LYS A 20 -9.35 -2.89 -3.11
C LYS A 20 -10.35 -3.84 -2.46
N ARG A 21 -11.51 -3.31 -2.13
CA ARG A 21 -12.61 -4.07 -1.54
C ARG A 21 -13.54 -4.60 -2.61
N PHE A 22 -14.26 -5.68 -2.29
CA PHE A 22 -15.28 -6.28 -3.16
C PHE A 22 -14.75 -6.71 -4.52
N ALA A 23 -13.50 -7.16 -4.59
CA ALA A 23 -12.91 -7.72 -5.80
C ALA A 23 -13.59 -9.06 -6.14
N THR A 24 -13.99 -9.23 -7.41
CA THR A 24 -14.69 -10.44 -7.91
C THR A 24 -13.89 -11.19 -8.95
N HIS A 25 -12.72 -10.68 -9.35
CA HIS A 25 -11.86 -11.25 -10.38
C HIS A 25 -10.52 -11.79 -9.86
N ASP A 26 -10.22 -11.56 -8.58
CA ASP A 26 -8.93 -11.88 -7.98
C ASP A 26 -8.99 -13.20 -7.18
N GLY A 27 -9.76 -14.17 -7.67
CA GLY A 27 -10.01 -15.47 -7.07
C GLY A 27 -11.49 -15.78 -6.84
N LYS A 28 -11.79 -16.89 -6.16
CA LYS A 28 -13.18 -17.29 -5.88
C LYS A 28 -13.83 -16.40 -4.83
N GLY A 29 -15.13 -16.16 -4.99
CA GLY A 29 -15.97 -15.39 -4.07
C GLY A 29 -15.66 -13.89 -4.08
N ILE A 30 -16.18 -13.17 -3.08
CA ILE A 30 -15.87 -11.76 -2.88
C ILE A 30 -14.59 -11.67 -2.06
N ARG A 31 -13.65 -10.83 -2.52
CA ARG A 31 -12.32 -10.72 -1.91
C ARG A 31 -11.93 -9.28 -1.60
N THR A 32 -11.04 -9.13 -0.66
CA THR A 32 -10.25 -7.91 -0.49
C THR A 32 -8.89 -8.14 -1.11
N THR A 33 -8.49 -7.30 -2.07
CA THR A 33 -7.16 -7.41 -2.70
C THR A 33 -6.23 -6.37 -2.12
N VAL A 34 -5.11 -6.83 -1.58
CA VAL A 34 -4.05 -6.01 -0.99
C VAL A 34 -2.91 -5.90 -1.99
N PHE A 35 -2.60 -4.69 -2.44
CA PHE A 35 -1.62 -4.43 -3.48
C PHE A 35 -0.28 -3.98 -2.89
N PHE A 36 0.72 -4.84 -3.00
CA PHE A 36 2.08 -4.65 -2.50
C PHE A 36 2.90 -3.75 -3.41
N LYS A 37 3.75 -2.93 -2.82
CA LYS A 37 4.72 -2.10 -3.53
C LYS A 37 5.99 -2.88 -3.83
N GLY A 38 6.64 -2.54 -4.95
CA GLY A 38 7.86 -3.17 -5.44
C GLY A 38 7.60 -4.30 -6.43
N CYS A 39 8.24 -4.24 -7.58
CA CYS A 39 8.25 -5.31 -8.59
C CYS A 39 9.59 -5.34 -9.30
N PRO A 40 10.23 -6.52 -9.49
CA PRO A 40 11.48 -6.63 -10.21
C PRO A 40 11.29 -6.56 -11.73
N LEU A 41 10.03 -6.69 -12.19
CA LEU A 41 9.67 -6.66 -13.60
C LEU A 41 9.27 -5.25 -14.03
N SER A 42 9.36 -4.99 -15.34
CA SER A 42 8.90 -3.77 -16.00
C SER A 42 8.04 -4.12 -17.22
N CYS A 43 6.99 -4.89 -17.01
CA CYS A 43 6.09 -5.36 -18.06
C CYS A 43 5.46 -4.18 -18.81
N LYS A 44 5.52 -4.19 -20.14
CA LYS A 44 4.92 -3.13 -20.97
C LYS A 44 3.40 -3.02 -20.83
N TRP A 45 2.76 -4.09 -20.37
CA TRP A 45 1.31 -4.20 -20.14
C TRP A 45 0.94 -4.15 -18.65
N CYS A 46 1.83 -3.66 -17.77
CA CYS A 46 1.56 -3.60 -16.34
C CYS A 46 0.29 -2.80 -16.05
N GLN A 47 -0.66 -3.40 -15.34
CA GLN A 47 -1.91 -2.75 -14.94
C GLN A 47 -1.74 -1.91 -13.66
N ASN A 48 -0.67 -2.14 -12.90
CA ASN A 48 -0.39 -1.50 -11.62
C ASN A 48 1.00 -0.86 -11.62
N PRO A 49 1.27 0.15 -12.48
CA PRO A 49 2.59 0.76 -12.60
C PRO A 49 3.05 1.46 -11.32
N GLU A 50 2.14 1.89 -10.45
CA GLU A 50 2.42 2.42 -9.12
C GLU A 50 3.07 1.38 -8.19
N GLY A 51 2.88 0.10 -8.47
CA GLY A 51 3.52 -1.00 -7.74
C GLY A 51 4.98 -1.26 -8.14
N LEU A 52 5.52 -0.63 -9.19
CA LEU A 52 6.86 -0.93 -9.70
C LEU A 52 7.98 -0.47 -8.76
N SER A 53 7.87 0.73 -8.20
CA SER A 53 8.88 1.27 -7.29
C SER A 53 8.90 0.52 -5.97
N TYR A 54 10.10 0.24 -5.43
CA TYR A 54 10.25 -0.41 -4.13
C TYR A 54 9.88 0.48 -2.95
N LEU A 55 10.05 1.79 -3.09
CA LEU A 55 9.76 2.77 -2.04
C LEU A 55 8.58 3.65 -2.41
N PRO A 56 7.81 4.11 -1.42
CA PRO A 56 6.77 5.10 -1.63
C PRO A 56 7.31 6.35 -2.35
N GLN A 57 6.50 6.88 -3.24
CA GLN A 57 6.81 8.08 -4.01
C GLN A 57 5.71 9.12 -3.84
N VAL A 58 6.11 10.38 -3.84
CA VAL A 58 5.15 11.48 -3.84
C VAL A 58 4.51 11.63 -5.22
N LEU A 59 3.19 11.70 -5.23
CA LEU A 59 2.38 12.00 -6.41
C LEU A 59 1.84 13.43 -6.32
N TYR A 60 1.78 14.10 -7.47
CA TYR A 60 1.12 15.39 -7.61
C TYR A 60 0.12 15.35 -8.76
N MET A 61 -1.13 15.69 -8.47
CA MET A 61 -2.23 15.79 -9.41
C MET A 61 -2.67 17.25 -9.55
N GLU A 62 -2.25 17.92 -10.64
CA GLU A 62 -2.56 19.33 -10.89
C GLU A 62 -4.08 19.59 -10.90
N SER A 63 -4.87 18.65 -11.46
CA SER A 63 -6.34 18.78 -11.53
C SER A 63 -7.06 18.84 -10.19
N LYS A 64 -6.43 18.37 -9.11
CA LYS A 64 -6.96 18.44 -7.74
C LYS A 64 -6.41 19.64 -6.96
N CYS A 65 -5.40 20.34 -7.49
CA CYS A 65 -4.71 21.39 -6.76
C CYS A 65 -5.55 22.69 -6.73
N MET A 66 -5.87 23.14 -5.53
CA MET A 66 -6.55 24.42 -5.31
C MET A 66 -5.58 25.61 -5.14
N HIS A 67 -4.28 25.41 -5.35
CA HIS A 67 -3.22 26.43 -5.25
C HIS A 67 -3.15 27.16 -3.90
N CYS A 68 -3.47 26.48 -2.80
CA CYS A 68 -3.40 27.05 -1.44
C CYS A 68 -1.97 27.27 -0.91
N LEU A 69 -0.95 26.72 -1.57
CA LEU A 69 0.48 26.81 -1.24
C LEU A 69 0.89 26.17 0.10
N SER A 70 0.01 25.51 0.82
CA SER A 70 0.34 24.88 2.11
C SER A 70 1.52 23.91 2.00
N CYS A 71 1.58 23.11 0.93
CA CYS A 71 2.69 22.19 0.66
C CYS A 71 4.02 22.91 0.38
N VAL A 72 3.98 24.10 -0.23
CA VAL A 72 5.18 24.94 -0.45
C VAL A 72 5.73 25.44 0.87
N HIS A 73 4.85 25.89 1.77
CA HIS A 73 5.24 26.36 3.11
C HIS A 73 5.75 25.23 4.00
N ALA A 74 5.22 24.01 3.84
CA ALA A 74 5.67 22.84 4.59
C ALA A 74 7.02 22.28 4.08
N SER A 75 7.38 22.53 2.81
CA SER A 75 8.63 22.04 2.20
C SER A 75 9.83 22.83 2.72
N LYS A 76 10.68 22.18 3.53
CA LYS A 76 11.84 22.80 4.18
C LYS A 76 13.10 22.76 3.31
N GLN A 77 13.19 21.82 2.40
CA GLN A 77 14.37 21.59 1.53
C GLN A 77 14.08 22.02 0.08
N GLY A 78 12.95 22.69 -0.15
CA GLY A 78 12.55 23.15 -1.48
C GLY A 78 12.13 22.05 -2.44
N GLY A 79 11.70 20.89 -1.91
CA GLY A 79 11.13 19.79 -2.69
C GLY A 79 9.81 20.15 -3.35
N VAL A 80 9.06 21.11 -2.78
CA VAL A 80 7.86 21.67 -3.40
C VAL A 80 8.03 23.17 -3.54
N LYS A 81 7.82 23.69 -4.76
CA LYS A 81 7.95 25.11 -5.09
C LYS A 81 6.78 25.57 -5.94
N CYS A 82 6.44 26.84 -5.84
CA CYS A 82 5.54 27.52 -6.78
C CYS A 82 6.37 28.34 -7.77
N VAL A 83 6.32 27.97 -9.05
CA VAL A 83 7.03 28.66 -10.13
C VAL A 83 6.01 29.05 -11.19
N ASN A 84 5.91 30.33 -11.52
CA ASN A 84 4.95 30.86 -12.51
C ASN A 84 3.50 30.36 -12.23
N HIS A 85 3.06 30.45 -10.98
CA HIS A 85 1.74 29.97 -10.51
C HIS A 85 1.49 28.46 -10.66
N LYS A 86 2.55 27.66 -10.89
CA LYS A 86 2.46 26.20 -10.95
C LYS A 86 3.25 25.57 -9.83
N ILE A 87 2.70 24.50 -9.26
CA ILE A 87 3.40 23.69 -8.25
C ILE A 87 4.38 22.77 -8.98
N SER A 88 5.64 22.84 -8.57
CA SER A 88 6.71 21.96 -9.02
C SER A 88 7.16 21.08 -7.87
N VAL A 89 7.26 19.78 -8.10
CA VAL A 89 7.64 18.78 -7.10
C VAL A 89 8.94 18.09 -7.52
N SER A 90 9.98 18.24 -6.72
CA SER A 90 11.27 17.58 -6.91
C SER A 90 11.34 16.33 -6.02
N ARG A 91 10.95 15.18 -6.57
CA ARG A 91 10.87 13.90 -5.83
C ARG A 91 12.19 13.43 -5.22
N ASN A 92 13.32 13.91 -5.72
CA ASN A 92 14.65 13.57 -5.21
C ASN A 92 15.07 14.44 -4.01
N ALA A 93 14.28 15.44 -3.62
CA ALA A 93 14.57 16.24 -2.44
C ALA A 93 14.40 15.40 -1.17
N ARG A 94 15.29 15.63 -0.19
CA ARG A 94 15.23 14.97 1.13
C ARG A 94 14.22 15.67 2.02
N GLU A 95 12.95 15.41 1.81
CA GLU A 95 11.84 16.01 2.56
C GLU A 95 11.16 14.97 3.45
N ASP A 96 10.45 15.46 4.44
CA ASP A 96 9.41 14.70 5.13
C ASP A 96 8.14 14.73 4.27
N TRP A 97 8.08 13.82 3.30
CA TRP A 97 7.00 13.79 2.32
C TRP A 97 5.65 13.48 2.95
N ASP A 98 5.61 12.68 4.02
CA ASP A 98 4.36 12.39 4.73
C ASP A 98 3.78 13.67 5.34
N ALA A 99 4.60 14.43 6.07
CA ALA A 99 4.18 15.72 6.65
C ALA A 99 3.75 16.74 5.58
N ILE A 100 4.43 16.78 4.41
CA ILE A 100 4.06 17.68 3.32
C ILE A 100 2.75 17.24 2.65
N CYS A 101 2.52 15.94 2.50
CA CYS A 101 1.28 15.41 1.94
C CYS A 101 0.09 15.63 2.87
N ASP A 102 0.28 15.49 4.18
CA ASP A 102 -0.77 15.65 5.20
C ASP A 102 -1.37 17.06 5.24
N VAL A 103 -0.61 18.10 4.85
CA VAL A 103 -1.15 19.46 4.79
C VAL A 103 -1.92 19.76 3.50
N CYS A 104 -2.04 18.80 2.58
CA CYS A 104 -2.77 19.00 1.32
C CYS A 104 -4.27 18.69 1.48
N PRO A 105 -5.17 19.70 1.54
CA PRO A 105 -6.58 19.47 1.87
C PRO A 105 -7.35 18.74 0.76
N THR A 106 -6.85 18.77 -0.47
CA THR A 106 -7.49 18.13 -1.63
C THR A 106 -6.83 16.83 -2.05
N LEU A 107 -5.79 16.38 -1.32
CA LEU A 107 -4.95 15.24 -1.69
C LEU A 107 -4.37 15.36 -3.11
N ALA A 108 -4.19 16.59 -3.60
CA ALA A 108 -3.49 16.85 -4.85
C ALA A 108 -2.01 16.43 -4.75
N LEU A 109 -1.44 16.54 -3.56
CA LEU A 109 -0.14 15.97 -3.21
C LEU A 109 -0.39 14.83 -2.22
N SER A 110 0.10 13.64 -2.52
CA SER A 110 -0.11 12.43 -1.71
C SER A 110 1.02 11.43 -1.92
N MET A 111 1.21 10.52 -0.97
CA MET A 111 2.07 9.36 -1.18
C MET A 111 1.33 8.28 -1.98
N ASP A 112 2.04 7.59 -2.88
CA ASP A 112 1.48 6.50 -3.69
C ASP A 112 1.37 5.18 -2.92
N ALA A 113 2.00 5.06 -1.76
CA ALA A 113 1.92 3.90 -0.89
C ALA A 113 2.08 4.31 0.58
N LYS A 114 1.62 3.43 1.49
CA LYS A 114 1.75 3.60 2.94
C LYS A 114 2.42 2.40 3.56
N GLU A 115 3.12 2.63 4.67
CA GLU A 115 3.64 1.55 5.52
C GLU A 115 2.51 0.96 6.37
N TYR A 116 2.37 -0.36 6.32
CA TYR A 116 1.44 -1.12 7.14
C TYR A 116 2.20 -2.07 8.06
N THR A 117 1.74 -2.16 9.31
CA THR A 117 2.03 -3.32 10.15
C THR A 117 1.06 -4.45 9.81
N VAL A 118 1.40 -5.68 10.21
CA VAL A 118 0.52 -6.85 10.03
C VAL A 118 -0.85 -6.60 10.65
N GLU A 119 -0.90 -6.07 11.87
CA GLU A 119 -2.14 -5.80 12.60
C GLU A 119 -3.03 -4.79 11.86
N LYS A 120 -2.43 -3.69 11.36
CA LYS A 120 -3.17 -2.67 10.60
C LYS A 120 -3.73 -3.24 9.31
N CYS A 121 -2.93 -4.03 8.58
CA CYS A 121 -3.38 -4.64 7.33
C CYS A 121 -4.50 -5.65 7.57
N VAL A 122 -4.35 -6.53 8.55
CA VAL A 122 -5.40 -7.50 8.94
C VAL A 122 -6.66 -6.78 9.41
N HIS A 123 -6.53 -5.68 10.16
CA HIS A 123 -7.69 -4.88 10.56
C HIS A 123 -8.47 -4.35 9.35
N GLU A 124 -7.77 -3.86 8.30
CA GLU A 124 -8.44 -3.42 7.07
C GLU A 124 -9.14 -4.58 6.34
N ILE A 125 -8.51 -5.76 6.28
CA ILE A 125 -9.08 -6.97 5.66
C ILE A 125 -10.35 -7.41 6.40
N LEU A 126 -10.35 -7.40 7.73
CA LEU A 126 -11.48 -7.83 8.56
C LEU A 126 -12.73 -6.95 8.41
N LYS A 127 -12.62 -5.72 7.92
CA LYS A 127 -13.79 -4.87 7.65
C LYS A 127 -14.73 -5.49 6.61
N ASP A 128 -14.22 -6.39 5.77
CA ASP A 128 -14.97 -7.07 4.71
C ASP A 128 -15.31 -8.54 5.04
N GLU A 129 -14.98 -9.03 6.24
CA GLU A 129 -15.12 -10.42 6.64
C GLU A 129 -16.53 -10.99 6.36
N ILE A 130 -17.58 -10.19 6.61
CA ILE A 130 -18.97 -10.59 6.38
C ILE A 130 -19.27 -10.96 4.92
N PHE A 131 -18.46 -10.46 3.97
CA PHE A 131 -18.65 -10.69 2.54
C PHE A 131 -17.84 -11.89 2.04
N PHE A 132 -16.88 -12.39 2.79
CA PHE A 132 -16.02 -13.51 2.37
C PHE A 132 -16.80 -14.83 2.26
N LYS A 133 -17.82 -15.03 3.08
CA LYS A 133 -18.68 -16.24 3.12
C LYS A 133 -17.78 -17.51 3.12
N ARG A 134 -18.17 -18.51 2.27
CA ARG A 134 -17.43 -19.80 2.20
C ARG A 134 -16.26 -19.79 1.23
N GLU A 135 -16.27 -18.94 0.21
CA GLU A 135 -15.32 -18.99 -0.91
C GLU A 135 -14.47 -17.72 -1.06
N GLY A 136 -14.87 -16.63 -0.43
CA GLY A 136 -14.14 -15.37 -0.45
C GLY A 136 -12.97 -15.33 0.52
N GLY A 137 -12.31 -14.19 0.60
CA GLY A 137 -11.15 -13.99 1.48
C GLY A 137 -10.28 -12.83 1.04
N VAL A 138 -8.97 -12.94 1.25
CA VAL A 138 -8.00 -11.92 0.83
C VAL A 138 -7.12 -12.44 -0.30
N THR A 139 -6.77 -11.55 -1.24
CA THR A 139 -5.76 -11.79 -2.27
C THR A 139 -4.63 -10.81 -2.08
N PHE A 140 -3.40 -11.30 -2.04
CA PHE A 140 -2.18 -10.48 -2.01
C PHE A 140 -1.63 -10.38 -3.44
N SER A 141 -1.55 -9.16 -3.97
CA SER A 141 -1.20 -8.86 -5.35
C SER A 141 -0.40 -7.55 -5.43
N GLY A 142 -0.39 -6.86 -6.56
CA GLY A 142 0.19 -5.52 -6.74
C GLY A 142 1.41 -5.50 -7.61
N GLY A 143 2.59 -5.21 -7.05
CA GLY A 143 3.88 -5.47 -7.65
C GLY A 143 4.20 -6.96 -7.57
N GLU A 144 5.27 -7.34 -6.88
CA GLU A 144 5.57 -8.75 -6.58
C GLU A 144 5.52 -8.95 -5.05
N PRO A 145 4.48 -9.63 -4.51
CA PRO A 145 4.34 -9.77 -3.06
C PRO A 145 5.52 -10.46 -2.36
N PHE A 146 6.20 -11.38 -3.06
CA PHE A 146 7.36 -12.08 -2.51
C PHE A 146 8.58 -11.19 -2.27
N LEU A 147 8.65 -9.99 -2.86
CA LEU A 147 9.70 -9.02 -2.53
C LEU A 147 9.61 -8.49 -1.09
N GLN A 148 8.44 -8.63 -0.47
CA GLN A 148 8.20 -8.32 0.93
C GLN A 148 7.84 -9.59 1.70
N SER A 149 8.65 -10.65 1.51
CA SER A 149 8.36 -12.03 1.96
C SER A 149 8.07 -12.14 3.46
N ASP A 150 8.83 -11.48 4.32
CA ASP A 150 8.62 -11.55 5.77
C ASP A 150 7.24 -10.98 6.15
N PHE A 151 6.89 -9.83 5.58
CA PHE A 151 5.59 -9.21 5.80
C PHE A 151 4.45 -10.06 5.23
N LEU A 152 4.62 -10.62 4.03
CA LEU A 152 3.64 -11.51 3.40
C LEU A 152 3.41 -12.77 4.24
N ILE A 153 4.49 -13.42 4.71
CA ILE A 153 4.41 -14.64 5.53
C ILE A 153 3.63 -14.36 6.83
N ASP A 154 3.92 -13.25 7.48
CA ASP A 154 3.24 -12.90 8.73
C ASP A 154 1.76 -12.54 8.50
N LEU A 155 1.43 -11.87 7.38
CA LEU A 155 0.03 -11.65 6.97
C LEU A 155 -0.71 -12.97 6.70
N LEU A 156 -0.07 -13.91 5.99
CA LEU A 156 -0.66 -15.23 5.71
C LEU A 156 -0.94 -16.00 6.99
N LYS A 157 -0.01 -15.99 7.98
CA LYS A 157 -0.21 -16.60 9.29
C LYS A 157 -1.37 -15.96 10.03
N ALA A 158 -1.39 -14.63 10.12
CA ALA A 158 -2.42 -13.88 10.81
C ALA A 158 -3.82 -14.08 10.18
N CYS A 159 -3.92 -14.13 8.86
CA CYS A 159 -5.17 -14.44 8.16
C CYS A 159 -5.62 -15.88 8.43
N LYS A 160 -4.69 -16.84 8.42
CA LYS A 160 -4.99 -18.25 8.72
C LYS A 160 -5.52 -18.44 10.15
N GLU A 161 -4.93 -17.77 11.13
CA GLU A 161 -5.39 -17.81 12.53
C GLU A 161 -6.82 -17.29 12.69
N LYS A 162 -7.25 -16.37 11.81
CA LYS A 162 -8.62 -15.85 11.77
C LYS A 162 -9.56 -16.62 10.86
N GLY A 163 -9.11 -17.72 10.26
CA GLY A 163 -9.91 -18.54 9.35
C GLY A 163 -10.19 -17.87 7.99
N ILE A 164 -9.42 -16.83 7.62
CA ILE A 164 -9.59 -16.13 6.34
C ILE A 164 -8.83 -16.90 5.25
N HIS A 165 -9.54 -17.23 4.17
CA HIS A 165 -8.92 -17.85 2.99
C HIS A 165 -8.01 -16.83 2.28
N THR A 166 -6.79 -17.26 1.92
CA THR A 166 -5.78 -16.42 1.26
C THR A 166 -5.48 -16.91 -0.16
N ALA A 167 -5.22 -15.98 -1.05
CA ALA A 167 -4.67 -16.23 -2.39
C ALA A 167 -3.49 -15.27 -2.63
N ILE A 168 -2.60 -15.64 -3.52
CA ILE A 168 -1.46 -14.81 -3.94
C ILE A 168 -1.44 -14.75 -5.46
N GLU A 169 -1.36 -13.56 -6.01
CA GLU A 169 -1.05 -13.30 -7.41
C GLU A 169 0.41 -12.89 -7.51
N THR A 170 1.18 -13.67 -8.24
CA THR A 170 2.63 -13.51 -8.32
C THR A 170 3.15 -13.90 -9.70
N SER A 171 4.20 -13.22 -10.13
CA SER A 171 4.98 -13.60 -11.32
C SER A 171 5.95 -14.76 -11.03
N LEU A 172 6.17 -15.09 -9.76
CA LEU A 172 7.21 -16.01 -9.27
C LEU A 172 8.64 -15.60 -9.71
N TYR A 173 8.81 -14.36 -10.16
CA TYR A 173 10.12 -13.81 -10.51
C TYR A 173 10.69 -13.09 -9.30
N THR A 174 11.36 -13.85 -8.46
CA THR A 174 12.03 -13.41 -7.22
C THR A 174 13.24 -14.31 -6.99
N ASP A 175 14.25 -13.79 -6.29
CA ASP A 175 15.45 -14.55 -5.90
C ASP A 175 15.16 -15.53 -4.76
#